data_ee6ed7d2a81857a10f675df33b37af4f
#
_entry.id   ee6ed7d2a81857a10f675df33b37af4f
#
_cell.length_a   1.000
_cell.length_b   1.000
_cell.length_c   1.000
_cell.angle_alpha   90.00
_cell.angle_beta   90.00
_cell.angle_gamma   90.00
#
_symmetry.space_group_name_H-M   'P 1'
#
loop_
_entity.id
_entity.type
_entity.pdbx_description
1 polymer ?
#
loop_
_entity_poly.entity_id
_entity_poly.type
_entity_poly.pdbx_seq_one_letter_code
_entity_poly.pdbx_strand_id
1 'polypeptide(L)'
;MITLAKGQYLSDVMNEIPSNCILSKRIPGCGATTLELDTNRSSIIVVPNVPVIVSKCNKYDNLLGVYEGVNQGQIIEYLRENRIRKIMTTPESFSKVKSACEKCGINVYSEFFLLEDECHQLIKDVDYRIDILMPINDFFLFNRKALVSATPIGFSDPRFEENHFE
;
A
#
# COMPACT_ATOMS: atom_id res chain seq x y z
N MET A 1 -7.36 -21.07 2.35
CA MET A 1 -8.20 -20.11 3.13
C MET A 1 -7.65 -20.05 4.55
N ILE A 2 -7.28 -18.84 5.03
CA ILE A 2 -6.83 -18.62 6.42
C ILE A 2 -8.05 -18.13 7.20
N THR A 3 -8.35 -18.77 8.33
CA THR A 3 -9.46 -18.38 9.20
C THR A 3 -8.88 -17.80 10.49
N LEU A 4 -9.21 -16.55 10.79
CA LEU A 4 -8.84 -15.90 12.05
C LEU A 4 -9.92 -16.18 13.11
N ALA A 5 -9.51 -16.59 14.31
CA ALA A 5 -10.40 -16.68 15.46
C ALA A 5 -10.75 -15.26 15.98
N LYS A 6 -11.79 -15.17 16.79
CA LYS A 6 -12.16 -13.88 17.41
C LYS A 6 -10.99 -13.32 18.23
N GLY A 7 -10.54 -12.11 17.87
CA GLY A 7 -9.44 -11.43 18.56
C GLY A 7 -8.05 -11.75 18.01
N GLN A 8 -7.92 -12.60 16.99
CA GLN A 8 -6.67 -12.81 16.28
C GLN A 8 -6.44 -11.76 15.19
N TYR A 9 -5.17 -11.43 14.98
CA TYR A 9 -4.70 -10.57 13.90
C TYR A 9 -3.95 -11.38 12.86
N LEU A 10 -3.74 -10.80 11.68
CA LEU A 10 -2.96 -11.44 10.62
C LEU A 10 -1.53 -11.78 11.05
N SER A 11 -0.92 -10.95 11.90
CA SER A 11 0.41 -11.18 12.47
C SER A 11 0.51 -12.44 13.33
N ASP A 12 -0.61 -12.99 13.79
CA ASP A 12 -0.62 -14.23 14.57
C ASP A 12 -0.53 -15.49 13.69
N VAL A 13 -0.76 -15.34 12.38
CA VAL A 13 -0.87 -16.46 11.43
C VAL A 13 0.07 -16.35 10.23
N MET A 14 0.64 -15.17 10.00
CA MET A 14 1.62 -14.95 8.94
C MET A 14 2.62 -13.86 9.34
N ASN A 15 3.85 -13.97 8.82
CA ASN A 15 4.92 -13.02 9.12
C ASN A 15 4.99 -11.86 8.12
N GLU A 16 4.45 -12.04 6.92
CA GLU A 16 4.42 -11.02 5.86
C GLU A 16 3.26 -11.28 4.90
N ILE A 17 2.84 -10.22 4.20
CA ILE A 17 1.85 -10.34 3.13
C ILE A 17 2.56 -10.89 1.88
N PRO A 18 2.08 -12.00 1.29
CA PRO A 18 2.67 -12.55 0.06
C PRO A 18 2.58 -11.56 -1.11
N SER A 19 3.52 -11.66 -2.04
CA SER A 19 3.46 -10.91 -3.29
C SER A 19 2.42 -11.52 -4.24
N ASN A 20 1.81 -10.67 -5.07
CA ASN A 20 0.77 -11.05 -6.04
C ASN A 20 -0.42 -11.75 -5.38
N CYS A 21 -0.85 -11.26 -4.22
CA CYS A 21 -2.03 -11.79 -3.56
C CYS A 21 -3.15 -10.74 -3.45
N ILE A 22 -4.37 -11.25 -3.40
CA ILE A 22 -5.57 -10.50 -3.08
C ILE A 22 -6.06 -10.97 -1.72
N LEU A 23 -5.78 -10.18 -0.69
CA LEU A 23 -6.21 -10.49 0.66
C LEU A 23 -7.64 -9.99 0.88
N SER A 24 -8.61 -10.90 0.81
CA SER A 24 -10.00 -10.58 1.15
C SER A 24 -10.22 -10.70 2.66
N LYS A 25 -10.14 -9.58 3.35
CA LYS A 25 -10.45 -9.51 4.78
C LYS A 25 -11.96 -9.30 4.95
N ARG A 26 -12.70 -10.31 5.35
CA ARG A 26 -14.15 -10.19 5.61
C ARG A 26 -14.48 -9.26 6.79
N ILE A 27 -13.50 -9.01 7.65
CA ILE A 27 -13.64 -8.18 8.85
C ILE A 27 -12.65 -7.02 8.76
N PRO A 28 -13.11 -5.75 8.85
CA PRO A 28 -12.22 -4.60 8.96
C PRO A 28 -11.30 -4.71 10.19
N GLY A 29 -10.08 -4.18 10.09
CA GLY A 29 -9.17 -4.16 11.24
C GLY A 29 -8.43 -5.46 11.53
N CYS A 30 -8.34 -6.42 10.59
CA CYS A 30 -7.55 -7.65 10.75
C CYS A 30 -6.03 -7.42 10.85
N GLY A 31 -5.54 -6.18 10.74
CA GLY A 31 -4.14 -5.83 10.95
C GLY A 31 -3.24 -5.93 9.72
N ALA A 32 -3.77 -5.97 8.50
CA ALA A 32 -2.95 -6.07 7.28
C ALA A 32 -1.94 -4.92 7.15
N THR A 33 -2.37 -3.67 7.30
CA THR A 33 -1.48 -2.51 7.29
C THR A 33 -0.43 -2.58 8.40
N THR A 34 -0.82 -3.03 9.61
CA THR A 34 0.09 -3.19 10.75
C THR A 34 1.13 -4.27 10.46
N LEU A 35 0.71 -5.42 9.95
CA LEU A 35 1.62 -6.50 9.55
C LEU A 35 2.66 -6.00 8.54
N GLU A 36 2.26 -5.24 7.53
CA GLU A 36 3.18 -4.71 6.54
C GLU A 36 4.13 -3.66 7.13
N LEU A 37 3.65 -2.81 8.04
CA LEU A 37 4.51 -1.84 8.72
C LEU A 37 5.58 -2.51 9.59
N ASP A 38 5.27 -3.64 10.21
CA ASP A 38 6.17 -4.40 11.07
C ASP A 38 7.14 -5.31 10.27
N THR A 39 6.88 -5.54 8.99
CA THR A 39 7.74 -6.36 8.12
C THR A 39 9.07 -5.66 7.83
N ASN A 40 10.18 -6.42 7.81
CA ASN A 40 11.53 -5.91 7.57
C ASN A 40 11.83 -5.74 6.06
N ARG A 41 11.03 -4.93 5.36
CA ARG A 41 11.23 -4.54 3.96
C ARG A 41 10.76 -3.13 3.71
N SER A 42 11.27 -2.49 2.65
CA SER A 42 10.75 -1.20 2.20
C SER A 42 9.38 -1.37 1.57
N SER A 43 8.42 -0.53 1.97
CA SER A 43 7.01 -0.67 1.55
C SER A 43 6.38 0.69 1.28
N ILE A 44 5.52 0.72 0.28
CA ILE A 44 4.57 1.81 0.04
C ILE A 44 3.18 1.26 0.28
N ILE A 45 2.44 1.87 1.18
CA ILE A 45 1.07 1.51 1.52
C ILE A 45 0.16 2.63 1.05
N VAL A 46 -0.70 2.31 0.10
CA VAL A 46 -1.69 3.24 -0.44
C VAL A 46 -3.00 3.04 0.29
N VAL A 47 -3.51 4.13 0.87
CA VAL A 47 -4.79 4.15 1.60
C VAL A 47 -5.62 5.35 1.16
N PRO A 48 -6.96 5.25 1.11
CA PRO A 48 -7.81 6.33 0.63
C PRO A 48 -7.94 7.51 1.62
N ASN A 49 -7.59 7.32 2.90
CA ASN A 49 -7.96 8.25 3.98
C ASN A 49 -6.73 8.83 4.71
N VAL A 50 -6.55 10.15 4.66
CA VAL A 50 -5.50 10.87 5.39
C VAL A 50 -5.52 10.63 6.91
N PRO A 51 -6.65 10.61 7.62
CA PRO A 51 -6.69 10.34 9.05
C PRO A 51 -6.04 9.00 9.44
N VAL A 52 -6.15 7.98 8.60
CA VAL A 52 -5.49 6.69 8.82
C VAL A 52 -3.98 6.84 8.75
N ILE A 53 -3.46 7.60 7.78
CA ILE A 53 -2.02 7.89 7.65
C ILE A 53 -1.51 8.60 8.90
N VAL A 54 -2.17 9.69 9.30
CA VAL A 54 -1.78 10.47 10.49
C VAL A 54 -1.78 9.61 11.75
N SER A 55 -2.83 8.80 11.94
CA SER A 55 -2.92 7.90 13.10
C SER A 55 -1.78 6.87 13.14
N LYS A 56 -1.35 6.37 11.98
CA LYS A 56 -0.22 5.42 11.90
C LYS A 56 1.11 6.12 12.12
N CYS A 57 1.33 7.31 11.54
CA CYS A 57 2.55 8.10 11.77
C CYS A 57 2.76 8.46 13.24
N ASN A 58 1.70 8.63 14.01
CA ASN A 58 1.80 8.86 15.46
C ASN A 58 2.24 7.62 16.26
N LYS A 59 2.22 6.43 15.66
CA LYS A 59 2.59 5.15 16.30
C LYS A 59 3.91 4.58 15.81
N TYR A 60 4.37 4.99 14.63
CA TYR A 60 5.55 4.46 13.96
C TYR A 60 6.50 5.60 13.63
N ASP A 61 7.59 5.72 14.36
CA ASP A 61 8.59 6.81 14.19
C ASP A 61 9.29 6.78 12.83
N ASN A 62 9.41 5.59 12.23
CA ASN A 62 10.06 5.40 10.93
C ASN A 62 9.10 5.45 9.74
N LEU A 63 7.85 5.84 9.93
CA LEU A 63 6.83 5.92 8.89
C LEU A 63 6.70 7.35 8.36
N LEU A 64 6.85 7.51 7.05
CA LEU A 64 6.54 8.76 6.36
C LEU A 64 5.11 8.74 5.82
N GLY A 65 4.30 9.71 6.25
CA GLY A 65 2.99 9.98 5.64
C GLY A 65 3.15 10.97 4.48
N VAL A 66 2.61 10.63 3.31
CA VAL A 66 2.61 11.51 2.13
C VAL A 66 1.18 11.76 1.66
N TYR A 67 0.72 12.98 1.86
CA TYR A 67 -0.63 13.44 1.49
C TYR A 67 -0.57 14.93 1.10
N GLU A 68 -1.72 15.56 0.91
CA GLU A 68 -1.77 16.98 0.59
C GLU A 68 -0.98 17.82 1.62
N GLY A 69 -0.17 18.76 1.13
CA GLY A 69 0.68 19.62 1.97
C GLY A 69 2.09 19.08 2.23
N VAL A 70 2.35 17.77 2.07
CA VAL A 70 3.70 17.21 2.15
C VAL A 70 4.49 17.59 0.90
N ASN A 71 5.66 18.20 1.08
CA ASN A 71 6.49 18.63 -0.03
C ASN A 71 7.52 17.54 -0.42
N GLN A 72 8.03 17.65 -1.64
CA GLN A 72 8.97 16.69 -2.21
C GLN A 72 10.32 16.64 -1.47
N GLY A 73 10.76 17.78 -0.90
CA GLY A 73 12.00 17.84 -0.13
C GLY A 73 11.98 16.93 1.08
N GLN A 74 10.87 16.92 1.81
CA GLN A 74 10.68 16.03 2.97
C GLN A 74 10.75 14.55 2.58
N ILE A 75 10.17 14.19 1.44
CA ILE A 75 10.23 12.80 0.94
C ILE A 75 11.67 12.43 0.58
N ILE A 76 12.40 13.30 -0.12
CA ILE A 76 13.79 13.08 -0.52
C ILE A 76 14.70 12.91 0.71
N GLU A 77 14.55 13.77 1.72
CA GLU A 77 15.28 13.68 2.98
C GLU A 77 15.05 12.34 3.66
N TYR A 78 13.78 11.95 3.83
CA TYR A 78 13.41 10.65 4.39
C TYR A 78 14.01 9.46 3.61
N LEU A 79 13.97 9.51 2.27
CA LEU A 79 14.50 8.45 1.42
C LEU A 79 16.02 8.27 1.56
N ARG A 80 16.75 9.37 1.84
CA ARG A 80 18.21 9.36 2.03
C ARG A 80 18.64 8.87 3.40
N GLU A 81 17.85 9.18 4.43
CA GLU A 81 18.18 8.87 5.81
C GLU A 81 17.82 7.43 6.21
N ASN A 82 16.87 6.82 5.52
CA ASN A 82 16.35 5.52 5.91
C ASN A 82 16.75 4.42 4.94
N ARG A 83 17.29 3.32 5.47
CA ARG A 83 17.61 2.12 4.69
C ARG A 83 16.36 1.28 4.40
N ILE A 84 15.53 1.07 5.42
CA ILE A 84 14.22 0.44 5.28
C ILE A 84 13.20 1.56 5.32
N ARG A 85 12.46 1.72 4.24
CA ARG A 85 11.59 2.86 4.00
C ARG A 85 10.13 2.43 4.08
N LYS A 86 9.40 2.99 5.02
CA LYS A 86 7.96 2.80 5.19
C LYS A 86 7.25 4.10 4.83
N ILE A 87 6.44 4.05 3.78
CA ILE A 87 5.70 5.22 3.28
C ILE A 87 4.22 4.85 3.22
N MET A 88 3.37 5.66 3.83
CA MET A 88 1.93 5.63 3.60
C MET A 88 1.50 6.84 2.80
N THR A 89 0.70 6.63 1.77
CA THR A 89 0.29 7.70 0.87
C THR A 89 -1.16 7.54 0.44
N THR A 90 -1.79 8.67 0.06
CA THR A 90 -3.04 8.63 -0.69
C THR A 90 -2.76 8.38 -2.17
N PRO A 91 -3.73 7.85 -2.95
CA PRO A 91 -3.56 7.63 -4.37
C PRO A 91 -3.11 8.89 -5.12
N GLU A 92 -3.69 10.05 -4.81
CA GLU A 92 -3.41 11.32 -5.46
C GLU A 92 -1.97 11.81 -5.18
N SER A 93 -1.42 11.44 -4.02
CA SER A 93 -0.07 11.85 -3.60
C SER A 93 1.02 10.86 -3.99
N PHE A 94 0.67 9.68 -4.52
CA PHE A 94 1.63 8.67 -4.94
C PHE A 94 2.64 9.19 -5.97
N SER A 95 2.22 10.05 -6.89
CA SER A 95 3.10 10.68 -7.90
C SER A 95 4.25 11.47 -7.27
N LYS A 96 4.05 12.07 -6.09
CA LYS A 96 5.11 12.76 -5.34
C LYS A 96 6.18 11.78 -4.84
N VAL A 97 5.75 10.61 -4.34
CA VAL A 97 6.65 9.54 -3.89
C VAL A 97 7.49 9.04 -5.05
N LYS A 98 6.85 8.72 -6.17
CA LYS A 98 7.50 8.27 -7.41
C LYS A 98 8.56 9.26 -7.89
N SER A 99 8.19 10.54 -8.01
CA SER A 99 9.11 11.59 -8.45
C SER A 99 10.28 11.80 -7.48
N ALA A 100 10.07 11.67 -6.16
CA ALA A 100 11.13 11.76 -5.18
C ALA A 100 12.10 10.56 -5.28
N CYS A 101 11.59 9.35 -5.48
CA CYS A 101 12.40 8.16 -5.72
C CYS A 101 13.29 8.33 -6.95
N GLU A 102 12.74 8.79 -8.08
CA GLU A 102 13.48 9.06 -9.31
C GLU A 102 14.63 10.04 -9.06
N LYS A 103 14.40 11.13 -8.33
CA LYS A 103 15.44 12.12 -7.97
C LYS A 103 16.52 11.56 -7.07
N CYS A 104 16.22 10.53 -6.30
CA CYS A 104 17.18 9.82 -5.44
C CYS A 104 17.88 8.65 -6.17
N GLY A 105 17.56 8.37 -7.43
CA GLY A 105 18.08 7.22 -8.17
C GLY A 105 17.52 5.89 -7.66
N ILE A 106 16.35 5.91 -7.02
CA ILE A 106 15.68 4.73 -6.47
C ILE A 106 14.63 4.26 -7.47
N ASN A 107 14.72 2.99 -7.89
CA ASN A 107 13.66 2.39 -8.69
C ASN A 107 12.52 1.93 -7.78
N VAL A 108 11.45 2.73 -7.74
CA VAL A 108 10.29 2.50 -6.87
C VAL A 108 9.66 1.12 -7.09
N TYR A 109 9.61 0.65 -8.32
CA TYR A 109 8.94 -0.60 -8.70
C TYR A 109 9.70 -1.86 -8.27
N SER A 110 11.02 -1.80 -8.17
CA SER A 110 11.86 -2.93 -7.79
C SER A 110 12.24 -2.92 -6.32
N GLU A 111 12.38 -1.73 -5.71
CA GLU A 111 12.87 -1.59 -4.33
C GLU A 111 11.77 -1.66 -3.28
N PHE A 112 10.54 -1.33 -3.65
CA PHE A 112 9.42 -1.33 -2.70
C PHE A 112 8.45 -2.49 -2.93
N PHE A 113 7.87 -2.96 -1.83
CA PHE A 113 6.62 -3.71 -1.86
C PHE A 113 5.45 -2.72 -1.86
N LEU A 114 4.50 -2.91 -2.76
CA LEU A 114 3.29 -2.10 -2.82
C LEU A 114 2.12 -2.82 -2.15
N LEU A 115 1.50 -2.17 -1.19
CA LEU A 115 0.24 -2.61 -0.59
C LEU A 115 -0.85 -1.58 -0.88
N GLU A 116 -1.89 -1.97 -1.59
CA GLU A 116 -3.13 -1.17 -1.68
C GLU A 116 -4.12 -1.70 -0.64
N ASP A 117 -4.32 -0.94 0.44
CA ASP A 117 -5.29 -1.27 1.47
C ASP A 117 -6.62 -0.55 1.22
N GLU A 118 -7.72 -1.23 1.51
CA GLU A 118 -9.09 -0.76 1.26
C GLU A 118 -9.38 -0.48 -0.23
N CYS A 119 -8.79 -1.27 -1.12
CA CYS A 119 -8.89 -1.08 -2.57
C CYS A 119 -10.34 -1.05 -3.10
N HIS A 120 -11.31 -1.62 -2.37
CA HIS A 120 -12.73 -1.52 -2.73
C HIS A 120 -13.28 -0.08 -2.68
N GLN A 121 -12.73 0.79 -1.86
CA GLN A 121 -13.10 2.21 -1.85
C GLN A 121 -12.56 2.93 -3.09
N LEU A 122 -11.37 2.53 -3.54
CA LEU A 122 -10.74 3.06 -4.74
C LEU A 122 -11.52 2.65 -6.01
N ILE A 123 -12.10 1.45 -6.02
CA ILE A 123 -12.82 0.91 -7.18
C ILE A 123 -14.25 1.45 -7.28
N LYS A 124 -14.93 1.69 -6.16
CA LYS A 124 -16.30 2.22 -6.15
C LYS A 124 -16.40 3.65 -6.70
N ASP A 125 -15.33 4.41 -6.62
CA ASP A 125 -15.28 5.80 -7.07
C ASP A 125 -14.89 5.94 -8.57
N VAL A 126 -14.64 4.83 -9.27
CA VAL A 126 -14.22 4.83 -10.70
C VAL A 126 -15.25 5.51 -11.61
N ASP A 127 -16.54 5.38 -11.32
CA ASP A 127 -17.59 6.04 -12.11
C ASP A 127 -17.61 7.57 -11.93
N TYR A 128 -16.93 8.11 -10.92
CA TYR A 128 -16.97 9.53 -10.60
C TYR A 128 -15.63 10.27 -10.69
N ARG A 129 -14.47 9.56 -10.53
CA ARG A 129 -13.14 10.18 -10.55
C ARG A 129 -12.08 9.22 -11.07
N ILE A 130 -11.78 9.30 -12.34
CA ILE A 130 -10.66 8.56 -12.99
C ILE A 130 -9.30 8.91 -12.37
N ASP A 131 -9.17 10.04 -11.67
CA ASP A 131 -7.93 10.55 -11.07
C ASP A 131 -7.62 10.02 -9.66
N ILE A 132 -8.55 9.28 -9.02
CA ILE A 132 -8.37 8.81 -7.63
C ILE A 132 -7.64 7.47 -7.57
N LEU A 133 -7.64 6.73 -8.66
CA LEU A 133 -6.89 5.49 -8.72
C LEU A 133 -5.42 5.81 -8.91
N MET A 134 -4.57 5.25 -8.01
CA MET A 134 -3.22 4.97 -8.46
C MET A 134 -3.37 4.31 -9.83
N PRO A 135 -2.75 4.83 -10.89
CA PRO A 135 -2.97 4.27 -12.20
C PRO A 135 -2.72 2.77 -12.12
N ILE A 136 -3.71 1.95 -12.43
CA ILE A 136 -3.58 0.50 -12.36
C ILE A 136 -2.35 0.01 -13.14
N ASN A 137 -1.91 0.82 -14.09
CA ASN A 137 -0.67 0.60 -14.81
C ASN A 137 0.56 0.67 -13.89
N ASP A 138 0.63 1.66 -12.98
CA ASP A 138 1.72 1.75 -12.01
C ASP A 138 1.70 0.56 -11.03
N PHE A 139 0.52 0.12 -10.61
CA PHE A 139 0.37 -1.06 -9.74
C PHE A 139 1.03 -2.30 -10.36
N PHE A 140 0.75 -2.59 -11.63
CA PHE A 140 1.31 -3.77 -12.30
C PHE A 140 2.80 -3.68 -12.58
N LEU A 141 3.39 -2.48 -12.57
CA LEU A 141 4.85 -2.31 -12.72
C LEU A 141 5.65 -2.73 -11.48
N PHE A 142 5.03 -2.76 -10.30
CA PHE A 142 5.71 -3.23 -9.10
C PHE A 142 6.02 -4.73 -9.18
N ASN A 143 7.28 -5.09 -8.85
CA ASN A 143 7.71 -6.48 -8.81
C ASN A 143 7.02 -7.26 -7.68
N ARG A 144 6.74 -6.57 -6.56
CA ARG A 144 6.11 -7.14 -5.37
C ARG A 144 4.95 -6.24 -4.96
N LYS A 145 3.75 -6.80 -4.96
CA LYS A 145 2.51 -6.04 -4.72
C LYS A 145 1.41 -6.94 -4.16
N ALA A 146 0.50 -6.34 -3.43
CA ALA A 146 -0.71 -7.01 -2.95
C ALA A 146 -1.87 -6.02 -2.84
N LEU A 147 -3.07 -6.56 -2.92
CA LEU A 147 -4.32 -5.84 -2.70
C LEU A 147 -4.98 -6.34 -1.41
N VAL A 148 -5.55 -5.44 -0.65
CA VAL A 148 -6.31 -5.78 0.55
C VAL A 148 -7.69 -5.14 0.48
N SER A 149 -8.73 -5.94 0.68
CA SER A 149 -10.11 -5.45 0.66
C SER A 149 -10.96 -6.12 1.74
N ALA A 150 -11.82 -5.34 2.38
CA ALA A 150 -12.83 -5.85 3.30
C ALA A 150 -14.02 -6.46 2.58
N THR A 151 -14.26 -6.11 1.32
CA THR A 151 -15.33 -6.64 0.48
C THR A 151 -14.76 -7.51 -0.64
N PRO A 152 -15.40 -8.63 -1.00
CA PRO A 152 -15.02 -9.38 -2.19
C PRO A 152 -15.15 -8.48 -3.42
N ILE A 153 -14.09 -8.42 -4.21
CA ILE A 153 -14.04 -7.64 -5.46
C ILE A 153 -13.78 -8.62 -6.59
N GLY A 154 -14.58 -8.55 -7.62
CA GLY A 154 -14.29 -9.21 -8.88
C GLY A 154 -13.39 -8.32 -9.73
N PHE A 155 -12.21 -8.80 -10.06
CA PHE A 155 -11.30 -8.10 -10.96
C PHE A 155 -11.50 -8.63 -12.38
N SER A 156 -11.81 -7.71 -13.30
CA SER A 156 -12.01 -8.05 -14.72
C SER A 156 -10.78 -7.75 -15.59
N ASP A 157 -9.75 -7.12 -15.02
CA ASP A 157 -8.52 -6.81 -15.75
C ASP A 157 -7.69 -8.10 -15.95
N PRO A 158 -7.38 -8.51 -17.20
CA PRO A 158 -6.67 -9.76 -17.49
C PRO A 158 -5.27 -9.81 -16.89
N ARG A 159 -4.66 -8.66 -16.55
CA ARG A 159 -3.34 -8.62 -15.93
C ARG A 159 -3.29 -9.26 -14.54
N PHE A 160 -4.42 -9.41 -13.85
CA PHE A 160 -4.47 -10.17 -12.61
C PHE A 160 -4.21 -11.66 -12.84
N GLU A 161 -4.75 -12.23 -13.91
CA GLU A 161 -4.49 -13.63 -14.30
C GLU A 161 -3.05 -13.79 -14.81
N GLU A 162 -2.59 -12.88 -15.67
CA GLU A 162 -1.23 -12.88 -16.23
C GLU A 162 -0.13 -12.77 -15.16
N ASN A 163 -0.38 -12.06 -14.07
CA ASN A 163 0.54 -11.91 -12.94
C ASN A 163 0.34 -12.98 -11.85
N HIS A 164 -0.45 -14.01 -12.10
CA HIS A 164 -0.70 -15.11 -11.15
C HIS A 164 -1.14 -14.64 -9.76
N PHE A 165 -2.11 -13.74 -9.72
CA PHE A 165 -2.70 -13.30 -8.45
C PHE A 165 -3.53 -14.42 -7.80
N GLU A 166 -3.30 -14.65 -6.51
CA GLU A 166 -4.03 -15.60 -5.67
C GLU A 166 -4.83 -14.91 -4.56
#